data_e4e2dcc835c8b8a9ac825024cb7cbc87
#
_entry.id   e4e2dcc835c8b8a9ac825024cb7cbc87
#
_cell.length_a   1.000
_cell.length_b   1.000
_cell.length_c   1.000
_cell.angle_alpha   90.00
_cell.angle_beta   90.00
_cell.angle_gamma   90.00
#
_symmetry.space_group_name_H-M   'P 1'
#
loop_
_entity.id
_entity.type
_entity.pdbx_description
1 polymer ?
#
loop_
_entity_poly.entity_id
_entity_poly.type
_entity_poly.pdbx_seq_one_letter_code
_entity_poly.pdbx_strand_id
1 'polypeptide(L)'
;MHSSRFYFSIQHIKSACLFAQFSFNIETLGDGRSREERLTEQTAYVTGSILSSVAFLEATINEVYADAADGMLNARKLDAGDVRRLGILWETEAFERRAGILEKLQVALTFADSQAFDAGVAPYQDARLLIKLRNFIVHAKPEWITAGVKKGKVPNLEEQLRLKFKLNPLAPEGSEFFPNKCLGHGGANWAVVSVLKLTDEFFSRMKMIPTYDHVREDLKTS
;
A
#
# COMPACT_ATOMS: atom_id res chain seq x y z
N MET A 1 -0.19 23.80 28.08
CA MET A 1 -0.77 22.56 27.51
C MET A 1 0.30 21.91 26.65
N HIS A 2 0.66 20.66 26.93
CA HIS A 2 1.49 19.88 25.99
C HIS A 2 0.56 19.31 24.92
N SER A 3 0.71 19.74 23.66
CA SER A 3 0.08 19.11 22.51
C SER A 3 1.07 18.13 21.89
N SER A 4 0.66 16.90 21.63
CA SER A 4 1.45 15.91 20.90
C SER A 4 0.71 15.51 19.63
N ARG A 5 1.47 15.29 18.55
CA ARG A 5 0.94 14.83 17.27
C ARG A 5 1.33 13.36 17.05
N PHE A 6 0.41 12.58 16.57
CA PHE A 6 0.62 11.17 16.27
C PHE A 6 0.76 10.96 14.77
N TYR A 7 1.78 10.22 14.37
CA TYR A 7 2.04 9.78 13.01
C TYR A 7 1.87 8.27 12.93
N PHE A 8 0.90 7.81 12.16
CA PHE A 8 0.58 6.38 12.06
C PHE A 8 1.24 5.68 10.86
N SER A 9 1.81 6.42 9.93
CA SER A 9 2.47 5.84 8.74
C SER A 9 3.53 4.81 9.12
N ILE A 10 4.39 5.14 10.10
CA ILE A 10 5.45 4.25 10.59
C ILE A 10 4.86 2.96 11.18
N GLN A 11 3.79 3.07 11.96
CA GLN A 11 3.13 1.91 12.56
C GLN A 11 2.53 1.00 11.48
N HIS A 12 1.92 1.58 10.46
CA HIS A 12 1.34 0.83 9.37
C HIS A 12 2.39 0.08 8.55
N ILE A 13 3.53 0.71 8.21
CA ILE A 13 4.56 0.01 7.42
C ILE A 13 5.24 -1.08 8.25
N LYS A 14 5.51 -0.85 9.54
CA LYS A 14 6.04 -1.89 10.43
C LYS A 14 5.06 -3.06 10.56
N SER A 15 3.77 -2.80 10.71
CA SER A 15 2.74 -3.85 10.73
C SER A 15 2.68 -4.63 9.42
N ALA A 16 2.75 -3.94 8.27
CA ALA A 16 2.77 -4.59 6.97
C ALA A 16 3.96 -5.54 6.82
N CYS A 17 5.16 -5.10 7.22
CA CYS A 17 6.37 -5.92 7.21
C CYS A 17 6.25 -7.13 8.16
N LEU A 18 5.79 -6.91 9.39
CA LEU A 18 5.63 -7.98 10.39
C LEU A 18 4.66 -9.07 9.89
N PHE A 19 3.53 -8.67 9.33
CA PHE A 19 2.59 -9.63 8.75
C PHE A 19 3.17 -10.36 7.54
N ALA A 20 3.96 -9.69 6.70
CA ALA A 20 4.65 -10.35 5.60
C ALA A 20 5.68 -11.38 6.12
N GLN A 21 6.44 -11.07 7.18
CA GLN A 21 7.37 -12.01 7.82
C GLN A 21 6.65 -13.24 8.37
N PHE A 22 5.51 -13.06 9.06
CA PHE A 22 4.73 -14.19 9.55
C PHE A 22 4.22 -15.06 8.40
N SER A 23 3.76 -14.47 7.33
CA SER A 23 3.37 -15.21 6.12
C SER A 23 4.54 -15.98 5.50
N PHE A 24 5.75 -15.39 5.46
CA PHE A 24 6.97 -16.06 5.02
C PHE A 24 7.29 -17.28 5.88
N ASN A 25 7.24 -17.12 7.20
CA ASN A 25 7.51 -18.21 8.14
C ASN A 25 6.53 -19.37 7.97
N ILE A 26 5.25 -19.09 7.74
CA ILE A 26 4.24 -20.12 7.48
C ILE A 26 4.56 -20.92 6.19
N GLU A 27 5.07 -20.24 5.15
CA GLU A 27 5.44 -20.94 3.90
C GLU A 27 6.71 -21.78 4.03
N THR A 28 7.67 -21.36 4.88
CA THR A 28 9.03 -21.91 4.90
C THR A 28 9.29 -22.85 6.08
N LEU A 29 8.66 -22.61 7.22
CA LEU A 29 8.89 -23.40 8.43
C LEU A 29 7.85 -24.53 8.55
N GLY A 30 8.35 -25.75 8.70
CA GLY A 30 7.49 -26.89 9.05
C GLY A 30 7.23 -26.90 10.55
N ASP A 31 5.97 -26.81 10.96
CA ASP A 31 5.54 -26.74 12.37
C ASP A 31 4.57 -27.85 12.79
N GLY A 32 4.39 -28.85 11.95
CA GLY A 32 3.50 -30.00 12.23
C GLY A 32 2.01 -29.71 12.11
N ARG A 33 1.61 -28.44 11.80
CA ARG A 33 0.22 -28.07 11.59
C ARG A 33 -0.32 -28.59 10.23
N SER A 34 -1.62 -28.78 10.18
CA SER A 34 -2.28 -29.14 8.93
C SER A 34 -2.16 -28.03 7.87
N ARG A 35 -2.28 -28.41 6.60
CA ARG A 35 -2.28 -27.43 5.50
C ARG A 35 -3.40 -26.41 5.62
N GLU A 36 -4.57 -26.81 6.09
CA GLU A 36 -5.75 -25.97 6.24
C GLU A 36 -5.53 -24.90 7.33
N GLU A 37 -5.00 -25.28 8.49
CA GLU A 37 -4.65 -24.34 9.55
C GLU A 37 -3.63 -23.30 9.07
N ARG A 38 -2.57 -23.75 8.40
CA ARG A 38 -1.54 -22.87 7.84
C ARG A 38 -2.12 -21.91 6.78
N LEU A 39 -3.00 -22.39 5.91
CA LEU A 39 -3.63 -21.56 4.87
C LEU A 39 -4.54 -20.49 5.48
N THR A 40 -5.30 -20.84 6.53
CA THR A 40 -6.16 -19.88 7.24
C THR A 40 -5.35 -18.77 7.86
N GLU A 41 -4.30 -19.11 8.61
CA GLU A 41 -3.43 -18.15 9.28
C GLU A 41 -2.67 -17.30 8.26
N GLN A 42 -2.13 -17.89 7.20
CA GLN A 42 -1.47 -17.19 6.12
C GLN A 42 -2.39 -16.16 5.46
N THR A 43 -3.62 -16.53 5.17
CA THR A 43 -4.61 -15.63 4.58
C THR A 43 -4.83 -14.40 5.47
N ALA A 44 -4.91 -14.59 6.79
CA ALA A 44 -5.04 -13.48 7.75
C ALA A 44 -3.83 -12.55 7.72
N TYR A 45 -2.61 -13.08 7.76
CA TYR A 45 -1.39 -12.26 7.73
C TYR A 45 -1.20 -11.54 6.40
N VAL A 46 -1.40 -12.21 5.27
CA VAL A 46 -1.28 -11.59 3.94
C VAL A 46 -2.30 -10.47 3.77
N THR A 47 -3.55 -10.72 4.18
CA THR A 47 -4.60 -9.69 4.18
C THR A 47 -4.19 -8.52 5.06
N GLY A 48 -3.71 -8.75 6.30
CA GLY A 48 -3.21 -7.73 7.21
C GLY A 48 -2.08 -6.91 6.60
N SER A 49 -1.11 -7.55 5.92
CA SER A 49 0.00 -6.88 5.24
C SER A 49 -0.49 -5.97 4.10
N ILE A 50 -1.41 -6.45 3.25
CA ILE A 50 -1.99 -5.66 2.16
C ILE A 50 -2.74 -4.44 2.69
N LEU A 51 -3.59 -4.62 3.71
CA LEU A 51 -4.36 -3.53 4.32
C LEU A 51 -3.44 -2.48 4.95
N SER A 52 -2.46 -2.93 5.72
CA SER A 52 -1.49 -2.04 6.38
C SER A 52 -0.59 -1.31 5.37
N SER A 53 -0.22 -1.94 4.25
CA SER A 53 0.54 -1.30 3.19
C SER A 53 -0.23 -0.14 2.55
N VAL A 54 -1.52 -0.30 2.27
CA VAL A 54 -2.32 0.80 1.72
C VAL A 54 -2.60 1.86 2.77
N ALA A 55 -2.84 1.47 4.04
CA ALA A 55 -2.98 2.41 5.15
C ALA A 55 -1.70 3.25 5.36
N PHE A 56 -0.52 2.66 5.16
CA PHE A 56 0.75 3.40 5.15
C PHE A 56 0.78 4.48 4.07
N LEU A 57 0.41 4.17 2.83
CA LEU A 57 0.34 5.18 1.76
C LEU A 57 -0.59 6.33 2.10
N GLU A 58 -1.78 5.99 2.60
CA GLU A 58 -2.80 6.96 2.96
C GLU A 58 -2.35 7.86 4.12
N ALA A 59 -1.82 7.27 5.18
CA ALA A 59 -1.29 8.00 6.32
C ALA A 59 -0.11 8.90 5.91
N THR A 60 0.85 8.39 5.13
CA THR A 60 2.02 9.15 4.69
C THR A 60 1.63 10.41 3.93
N ILE A 61 0.73 10.32 2.96
CA ILE A 61 0.35 11.50 2.19
C ILE A 61 -0.52 12.45 3.01
N ASN A 62 -1.38 11.95 3.88
CA ASN A 62 -2.18 12.78 4.78
C ASN A 62 -1.29 13.53 5.78
N GLU A 63 -0.23 12.90 6.30
CA GLU A 63 0.77 13.53 7.17
C GLU A 63 1.48 14.69 6.44
N VAL A 64 1.86 14.52 5.17
CA VAL A 64 2.48 15.59 4.36
C VAL A 64 1.56 16.82 4.26
N TYR A 65 0.29 16.63 3.95
CA TYR A 65 -0.67 17.72 3.85
C TYR A 65 -0.98 18.37 5.20
N ALA A 66 -1.11 17.57 6.23
CA ALA A 66 -1.36 18.06 7.58
C ALA A 66 -0.16 18.83 8.14
N ASP A 67 1.08 18.39 7.85
CA ASP A 67 2.30 19.15 8.19
C ASP A 67 2.38 20.48 7.43
N ALA A 68 1.90 20.51 6.18
CA ALA A 68 1.81 21.76 5.43
C ALA A 68 0.80 22.73 6.06
N ALA A 69 -0.36 22.25 6.50
CA ALA A 69 -1.37 23.08 7.17
C ALA A 69 -0.85 23.69 8.49
N ASP A 70 -0.08 22.91 9.25
CA ASP A 70 0.51 23.35 10.51
C ASP A 70 1.82 24.15 10.34
N GLY A 71 2.27 24.36 9.10
CA GLY A 71 3.54 25.04 8.81
C GLY A 71 4.79 24.26 9.23
N MET A 72 4.64 22.94 9.42
CA MET A 72 5.70 22.02 9.87
C MET A 72 6.39 21.29 8.71
N LEU A 73 5.85 21.38 7.49
CA LEU A 73 6.38 20.67 6.33
C LEU A 73 7.78 21.17 5.96
N ASN A 74 8.78 20.31 6.13
CA ASN A 74 10.15 20.58 5.73
C ASN A 74 10.42 20.04 4.32
N ALA A 75 10.01 20.77 3.31
CA ALA A 75 10.20 20.42 1.91
C ALA A 75 11.10 21.45 1.21
N ARG A 76 12.36 21.09 0.94
CA ARG A 76 13.36 21.99 0.34
C ARG A 76 12.99 22.52 -1.05
N LYS A 77 12.04 21.89 -1.71
CA LYS A 77 11.64 22.23 -3.08
C LYS A 77 10.39 23.13 -3.12
N LEU A 78 9.64 23.17 -2.05
CA LEU A 78 8.45 24.02 -1.94
C LEU A 78 8.84 25.38 -1.37
N ASP A 79 8.34 26.45 -1.99
CA ASP A 79 8.36 27.74 -1.35
C ASP A 79 7.26 27.85 -0.27
N ALA A 80 7.31 28.91 0.52
CA ALA A 80 6.32 29.13 1.58
C ALA A 80 4.89 29.27 1.02
N GLY A 81 4.75 29.79 -0.20
CA GLY A 81 3.46 29.91 -0.88
C GLY A 81 2.87 28.56 -1.25
N ASP A 82 3.69 27.64 -1.76
CA ASP A 82 3.26 26.30 -2.12
C ASP A 82 2.92 25.46 -0.89
N VAL A 83 3.73 25.54 0.16
CA VAL A 83 3.40 24.90 1.46
C VAL A 83 2.04 25.39 1.95
N ARG A 84 1.80 26.71 1.92
CA ARG A 84 0.51 27.28 2.32
C ARG A 84 -0.65 26.79 1.45
N ARG A 85 -0.46 26.66 0.13
CA ARG A 85 -1.50 26.13 -0.78
C ARG A 85 -1.85 24.68 -0.45
N LEU A 86 -0.86 23.82 -0.18
CA LEU A 86 -1.10 22.46 0.27
C LEU A 86 -1.89 22.43 1.58
N GLY A 87 -1.55 23.28 2.55
CA GLY A 87 -2.27 23.43 3.81
C GLY A 87 -3.74 23.84 3.61
N ILE A 88 -3.99 24.86 2.77
CA ILE A 88 -5.35 25.32 2.44
C ILE A 88 -6.17 24.19 1.78
N LEU A 89 -5.57 23.40 0.89
CA LEU A 89 -6.25 22.24 0.30
C LEU A 89 -6.63 21.20 1.36
N TRP A 90 -5.73 20.96 2.32
CA TRP A 90 -6.00 20.04 3.42
C TRP A 90 -7.17 20.46 4.29
N GLU A 91 -7.29 21.75 4.58
CA GLU A 91 -8.40 22.32 5.35
C GLU A 91 -9.74 22.26 4.58
N THR A 92 -9.70 21.97 3.29
CA THR A 92 -10.89 21.82 2.47
C THR A 92 -11.46 20.39 2.64
N GLU A 93 -12.60 20.25 3.32
CA GLU A 93 -13.24 18.95 3.59
C GLU A 93 -13.39 18.07 2.33
N ALA A 94 -13.70 18.67 1.18
CA ALA A 94 -13.84 17.95 -0.07
C ALA A 94 -12.52 17.30 -0.52
N PHE A 95 -11.38 17.98 -0.36
CA PHE A 95 -10.08 17.43 -0.73
C PHE A 95 -9.57 16.44 0.32
N GLU A 96 -9.64 16.79 1.60
CA GLU A 96 -9.22 15.91 2.70
C GLU A 96 -9.89 14.53 2.60
N ARG A 97 -11.22 14.50 2.43
CA ARG A 97 -12.03 13.28 2.51
C ARG A 97 -12.25 12.57 1.18
N ARG A 98 -12.26 13.28 0.06
CA ARG A 98 -12.68 12.73 -1.24
C ARG A 98 -11.55 12.53 -2.21
N ALA A 99 -10.46 13.30 -2.11
CA ALA A 99 -9.31 13.09 -2.97
C ALA A 99 -8.65 11.74 -2.68
N GLY A 100 -8.42 10.96 -3.74
CA GLY A 100 -7.77 9.66 -3.62
C GLY A 100 -6.29 9.77 -3.24
N ILE A 101 -5.73 8.72 -2.65
CA ILE A 101 -4.31 8.65 -2.23
C ILE A 101 -3.38 9.09 -3.37
N LEU A 102 -3.55 8.48 -4.55
CA LEU A 102 -2.69 8.75 -5.70
C LEU A 102 -2.91 10.15 -6.29
N GLU A 103 -4.12 10.68 -6.19
CA GLU A 103 -4.43 12.06 -6.59
C GLU A 103 -3.71 13.06 -5.68
N LYS A 104 -3.74 12.86 -4.37
CA LYS A 104 -3.02 13.69 -3.41
C LYS A 104 -1.52 13.73 -3.72
N LEU A 105 -0.89 12.59 -4.04
CA LEU A 105 0.52 12.54 -4.46
C LEU A 105 0.79 13.39 -5.71
N GLN A 106 -0.06 13.29 -6.73
CA GLN A 106 0.09 14.05 -7.98
C GLN A 106 -0.07 15.56 -7.75
N VAL A 107 -1.04 15.96 -6.95
CA VAL A 107 -1.28 17.36 -6.61
C VAL A 107 -0.07 17.95 -5.86
N ALA A 108 0.48 17.23 -4.87
CA ALA A 108 1.67 17.67 -4.15
C ALA A 108 2.88 17.86 -5.07
N LEU A 109 3.11 16.94 -6.01
CA LEU A 109 4.17 17.05 -7.01
C LEU A 109 3.95 18.25 -7.95
N THR A 110 2.71 18.55 -8.32
CA THR A 110 2.38 19.69 -9.17
C THR A 110 2.76 21.01 -8.49
N PHE A 111 2.44 21.17 -7.20
CA PHE A 111 2.86 22.36 -6.44
C PHE A 111 4.37 22.46 -6.26
N ALA A 112 5.05 21.32 -6.17
CA ALA A 112 6.52 21.29 -6.09
C ALA A 112 7.22 21.50 -7.45
N ASP A 113 6.49 21.85 -8.51
CA ASP A 113 7.02 21.90 -9.88
C ASP A 113 7.87 20.67 -10.23
N SER A 114 7.39 19.52 -9.76
CA SER A 114 8.02 18.23 -9.96
C SER A 114 7.28 17.40 -10.98
N GLN A 115 8.02 16.54 -11.69
CA GLN A 115 7.42 15.65 -12.65
C GLN A 115 6.37 14.75 -11.98
N ALA A 116 5.15 14.75 -12.50
CA ALA A 116 4.09 13.84 -12.09
C ALA A 116 4.46 12.39 -12.37
N PHE A 117 3.88 11.44 -11.61
CA PHE A 117 4.03 10.03 -11.92
C PHE A 117 3.31 9.68 -13.23
N ASP A 118 3.93 8.84 -14.04
CA ASP A 118 3.26 8.18 -15.16
C ASP A 118 2.36 7.06 -14.62
N ALA A 119 1.08 7.15 -14.95
CA ALA A 119 0.09 6.17 -14.50
C ALA A 119 0.24 4.78 -15.15
N GLY A 120 1.02 4.66 -16.23
CA GLY A 120 1.23 3.44 -17.00
C GLY A 120 2.40 2.58 -16.51
N VAL A 121 3.28 3.12 -15.67
CA VAL A 121 4.51 2.45 -15.25
C VAL A 121 4.65 2.33 -13.73
N ALA A 122 5.52 1.40 -13.27
CA ALA A 122 5.90 1.29 -11.88
C ALA A 122 6.70 2.56 -11.45
N PRO A 123 6.65 2.96 -10.17
CA PRO A 123 5.93 2.32 -9.07
C PRO A 123 4.45 2.72 -8.95
N TYR A 124 4.00 3.75 -9.68
CA TYR A 124 2.63 4.25 -9.58
C TYR A 124 1.59 3.21 -10.01
N GLN A 125 1.86 2.51 -11.11
CA GLN A 125 0.98 1.44 -11.61
C GLN A 125 0.80 0.33 -10.55
N ASP A 126 1.89 -0.09 -9.89
CA ASP A 126 1.85 -1.15 -8.89
C ASP A 126 1.06 -0.72 -7.65
N ALA A 127 1.27 0.49 -7.16
CA ALA A 127 0.49 1.04 -6.04
C ALA A 127 -1.00 1.19 -6.40
N ARG A 128 -1.32 1.62 -7.63
CA ARG A 128 -2.71 1.66 -8.12
C ARG A 128 -3.35 0.28 -8.12
N LEU A 129 -2.61 -0.73 -8.54
CA LEU A 129 -3.08 -2.12 -8.56
C LEU A 129 -3.25 -2.66 -7.14
N LEU A 130 -2.35 -2.33 -6.23
CA LEU A 130 -2.45 -2.68 -4.81
C LEU A 130 -3.68 -2.06 -4.14
N ILE A 131 -3.96 -0.78 -4.40
CA ILE A 131 -5.18 -0.13 -3.91
C ILE A 131 -6.45 -0.84 -4.44
N LYS A 132 -6.45 -1.25 -5.71
CA LYS A 132 -7.55 -2.05 -6.27
C LYS A 132 -7.70 -3.40 -5.55
N LEU A 133 -6.58 -4.08 -5.27
CA LEU A 133 -6.59 -5.34 -4.52
C LEU A 133 -7.15 -5.16 -3.10
N ARG A 134 -6.70 -4.13 -2.38
CA ARG A 134 -7.23 -3.80 -1.04
C ARG A 134 -8.74 -3.54 -1.09
N ASN A 135 -9.19 -2.74 -2.05
CA ASN A 135 -10.60 -2.44 -2.20
C ASN A 135 -11.43 -3.68 -2.56
N PHE A 136 -10.86 -4.58 -3.37
CA PHE A 136 -11.48 -5.86 -3.65
C PHE A 136 -11.64 -6.71 -2.37
N ILE A 137 -10.61 -6.78 -1.54
CA ILE A 137 -10.64 -7.55 -0.27
C ILE A 137 -11.66 -6.93 0.71
N VAL A 138 -11.66 -5.62 0.89
CA VAL A 138 -12.51 -4.93 1.88
C VAL A 138 -13.98 -4.87 1.44
N HIS A 139 -14.23 -4.68 0.15
CA HIS A 139 -15.57 -4.49 -0.41
C HIS A 139 -16.02 -5.66 -1.27
N ALA A 140 -15.48 -6.86 -0.98
CA ALA A 140 -15.82 -8.07 -1.73
C ALA A 140 -17.34 -8.30 -1.75
N LYS A 141 -17.87 -8.44 -2.97
CA LYS A 141 -19.25 -8.87 -3.17
C LYS A 141 -19.21 -10.30 -3.67
N PRO A 142 -20.06 -11.20 -3.15
CA PRO A 142 -20.16 -12.55 -3.67
C PRO A 142 -20.47 -12.52 -5.17
N GLU A 143 -19.61 -13.12 -5.98
CA GLU A 143 -19.81 -13.27 -7.42
C GLU A 143 -19.76 -14.76 -7.76
N TRP A 144 -20.66 -15.21 -8.63
CA TRP A 144 -20.59 -16.56 -9.17
C TRP A 144 -19.46 -16.65 -10.17
N ILE A 145 -18.48 -17.51 -9.88
CA ILE A 145 -17.40 -17.82 -10.82
C ILE A 145 -17.84 -19.03 -11.64
N THR A 146 -18.18 -18.81 -12.90
CA THR A 146 -18.50 -19.91 -13.82
C THR A 146 -17.25 -20.32 -14.58
N ALA A 147 -16.84 -21.56 -14.45
CA ALA A 147 -15.68 -22.10 -15.15
C ALA A 147 -15.75 -21.79 -16.66
N GLY A 148 -14.69 -21.18 -17.19
CA GLY A 148 -14.58 -20.80 -18.60
C GLY A 148 -15.15 -19.44 -19.00
N VAL A 149 -15.81 -18.72 -18.11
CA VAL A 149 -16.36 -17.36 -18.39
C VAL A 149 -15.47 -16.29 -17.77
N LYS A 150 -14.66 -15.64 -18.58
CA LYS A 150 -13.78 -14.53 -18.16
C LYS A 150 -14.49 -13.17 -18.24
N LYS A 151 -15.66 -13.01 -17.62
CA LYS A 151 -16.36 -11.72 -17.56
C LYS A 151 -16.54 -11.29 -16.11
N GLY A 152 -16.12 -10.04 -15.80
CA GLY A 152 -16.30 -9.43 -14.47
C GLY A 152 -15.07 -8.71 -13.96
N LYS A 153 -15.15 -8.20 -12.71
CA LYS A 153 -14.05 -7.46 -12.06
C LYS A 153 -12.91 -8.39 -11.62
N VAL A 154 -13.25 -9.59 -11.14
CA VAL A 154 -12.30 -10.58 -10.60
C VAL A 154 -11.32 -11.05 -11.68
N PRO A 155 -11.74 -11.53 -12.86
CA PRO A 155 -10.81 -11.95 -13.91
C PRO A 155 -9.84 -10.86 -14.37
N ASN A 156 -10.30 -9.61 -14.48
CA ASN A 156 -9.44 -8.49 -14.88
C ASN A 156 -8.36 -8.19 -13.83
N LEU A 157 -8.72 -8.22 -12.54
CA LEU A 157 -7.76 -8.03 -11.45
C LEU A 157 -6.76 -9.18 -11.38
N GLU A 158 -7.21 -10.42 -11.57
CA GLU A 158 -6.37 -11.61 -11.64
C GLU A 158 -5.31 -11.50 -12.75
N GLU A 159 -5.70 -11.14 -13.96
CA GLU A 159 -4.77 -10.98 -15.08
C GLU A 159 -3.66 -9.97 -14.78
N GLN A 160 -4.00 -8.87 -14.14
CA GLN A 160 -3.04 -7.83 -13.78
C GLN A 160 -2.09 -8.27 -12.65
N LEU A 161 -2.54 -9.11 -11.72
CA LEU A 161 -1.76 -9.53 -10.55
C LEU A 161 -0.89 -10.77 -10.81
N ARG A 162 -1.28 -11.67 -11.72
CA ARG A 162 -0.61 -12.97 -11.93
C ARG A 162 0.91 -12.90 -12.11
N LEU A 163 1.39 -11.83 -12.73
CA LEU A 163 2.81 -11.67 -13.05
C LEU A 163 3.55 -10.73 -12.08
N LYS A 164 2.85 -10.23 -11.04
CA LYS A 164 3.45 -9.27 -10.11
C LYS A 164 4.22 -9.92 -8.97
N PHE A 165 3.85 -11.14 -8.59
CA PHE A 165 4.45 -11.85 -7.46
C PHE A 165 4.32 -13.37 -7.58
N LYS A 166 5.09 -14.09 -6.76
CA LYS A 166 4.96 -15.55 -6.64
C LYS A 166 3.63 -15.92 -6.00
N LEU A 167 2.96 -16.90 -6.59
CA LEU A 167 1.70 -17.41 -6.03
C LEU A 167 1.93 -18.20 -4.75
N ASN A 168 0.90 -18.30 -3.94
CA ASN A 168 0.90 -19.03 -2.68
C ASN A 168 1.24 -20.52 -2.89
N PRO A 169 2.37 -21.03 -2.37
CA PRO A 169 2.73 -22.44 -2.52
C PRO A 169 1.84 -23.39 -1.69
N LEU A 170 1.12 -22.86 -0.70
CA LEU A 170 0.18 -23.64 0.11
C LEU A 170 -1.20 -23.78 -0.55
N ALA A 171 -1.47 -23.07 -1.63
CA ALA A 171 -2.74 -23.17 -2.34
C ALA A 171 -2.91 -24.61 -2.89
N PRO A 172 -4.07 -25.25 -2.68
CA PRO A 172 -4.36 -26.55 -3.28
C PRO A 172 -4.23 -26.51 -4.80
N GLU A 173 -3.84 -27.64 -5.39
CA GLU A 173 -3.83 -27.78 -6.85
C GLU A 173 -5.24 -27.56 -7.40
N GLY A 174 -5.35 -26.85 -8.53
CA GLY A 174 -6.65 -26.52 -9.12
C GLY A 174 -7.40 -25.38 -8.44
N SER A 175 -6.90 -24.82 -7.30
CA SER A 175 -7.56 -23.70 -6.63
C SER A 175 -7.72 -22.47 -7.53
N GLU A 176 -8.78 -21.70 -7.26
CA GLU A 176 -8.97 -20.39 -7.85
C GLU A 176 -7.86 -19.42 -7.45
N PHE A 177 -7.65 -18.38 -8.27
CA PHE A 177 -6.65 -17.35 -7.97
C PHE A 177 -6.98 -16.63 -6.66
N PHE A 178 -8.21 -16.18 -6.48
CA PHE A 178 -8.72 -15.62 -5.25
C PHE A 178 -9.56 -16.62 -4.48
N PRO A 179 -9.39 -16.72 -3.15
CA PRO A 179 -8.32 -16.09 -2.35
C PRO A 179 -7.01 -16.87 -2.35
N ASN A 180 -7.02 -18.14 -2.72
CA ASN A 180 -6.02 -19.13 -2.37
C ASN A 180 -4.64 -18.86 -2.98
N LYS A 181 -4.56 -18.67 -4.30
CA LYS A 181 -3.27 -18.47 -4.99
C LYS A 181 -2.71 -17.06 -4.83
N CYS A 182 -3.58 -16.06 -4.67
CA CYS A 182 -3.21 -14.66 -4.54
C CYS A 182 -2.65 -14.35 -3.15
N LEU A 183 -3.25 -14.90 -2.09
CA LEU A 183 -2.93 -14.56 -0.72
C LEU A 183 -1.83 -15.47 -0.15
N GLY A 184 -0.62 -15.31 -0.68
CA GLY A 184 0.62 -15.88 -0.17
C GLY A 184 1.65 -14.80 0.15
N HIS A 185 2.78 -15.20 0.74
CA HIS A 185 3.88 -14.28 1.08
C HIS A 185 4.32 -13.42 -0.11
N GLY A 186 4.35 -13.99 -1.32
CA GLY A 186 4.70 -13.21 -2.52
C GLY A 186 3.82 -11.98 -2.71
N GLY A 187 2.50 -12.09 -2.44
CA GLY A 187 1.55 -10.98 -2.47
C GLY A 187 1.80 -9.95 -1.36
N ALA A 188 2.09 -10.40 -0.14
CA ALA A 188 2.42 -9.53 1.00
C ALA A 188 3.72 -8.75 0.75
N ASN A 189 4.78 -9.45 0.33
CA ASN A 189 6.06 -8.81 -0.03
C ASN A 189 5.89 -7.78 -1.16
N TRP A 190 5.17 -8.13 -2.21
CA TRP A 190 4.90 -7.20 -3.31
C TRP A 190 4.14 -5.97 -2.83
N ALA A 191 3.18 -6.11 -1.93
CA ALA A 191 2.44 -4.99 -1.35
C ALA A 191 3.37 -4.02 -0.63
N VAL A 192 4.21 -4.51 0.29
CA VAL A 192 5.19 -3.69 1.03
C VAL A 192 6.18 -3.01 0.09
N VAL A 193 6.77 -3.75 -0.84
CA VAL A 193 7.77 -3.22 -1.80
C VAL A 193 7.15 -2.15 -2.72
N SER A 194 5.90 -2.35 -3.16
CA SER A 194 5.21 -1.39 -4.03
C SER A 194 4.97 -0.04 -3.35
N VAL A 195 4.56 -0.06 -2.07
CA VAL A 195 4.30 1.18 -1.35
C VAL A 195 5.60 1.90 -1.00
N LEU A 196 6.64 1.18 -0.58
CA LEU A 196 7.94 1.77 -0.29
C LEU A 196 8.57 2.41 -1.54
N LYS A 197 8.54 1.73 -2.68
CA LYS A 197 9.05 2.29 -3.94
C LYS A 197 8.31 3.57 -4.35
N LEU A 198 6.98 3.59 -4.23
CA LEU A 198 6.21 4.79 -4.59
C LEU A 198 6.52 5.95 -3.65
N THR A 199 6.56 5.70 -2.34
CA THR A 199 6.83 6.76 -1.36
C THR A 199 8.28 7.24 -1.42
N ASP A 200 9.25 6.36 -1.60
CA ASP A 200 10.66 6.73 -1.79
C ASP A 200 10.83 7.66 -3.00
N GLU A 201 10.21 7.32 -4.12
CA GLU A 201 10.27 8.15 -5.33
C GLU A 201 9.51 9.47 -5.14
N PHE A 202 8.35 9.46 -4.47
CA PHE A 202 7.62 10.66 -4.12
C PHE A 202 8.48 11.62 -3.27
N PHE A 203 9.05 11.14 -2.16
CA PHE A 203 9.90 11.98 -1.31
C PHE A 203 11.15 12.47 -2.04
N SER A 204 11.75 11.64 -2.90
CA SER A 204 12.87 12.05 -3.75
C SER A 204 12.49 13.21 -4.69
N ARG A 205 11.33 13.12 -5.36
CA ARG A 205 10.81 14.18 -6.25
C ARG A 205 10.47 15.46 -5.48
N MET A 206 9.96 15.33 -4.26
CA MET A 206 9.69 16.44 -3.34
C MET A 206 10.95 17.01 -2.69
N LYS A 207 12.12 16.37 -2.86
CA LYS A 207 13.38 16.67 -2.14
C LYS A 207 13.21 16.68 -0.62
N MET A 208 12.46 15.72 -0.13
CA MET A 208 12.21 15.48 1.29
C MET A 208 12.89 14.19 1.74
N ILE A 209 13.20 14.10 3.03
CA ILE A 209 13.61 12.84 3.66
C ILE A 209 12.35 12.07 4.05
N PRO A 210 12.23 10.77 3.70
CA PRO A 210 11.09 9.96 4.11
C PRO A 210 10.94 9.92 5.64
N THR A 211 9.72 10.05 6.14
CA THR A 211 9.43 10.04 7.58
C THR A 211 9.84 8.73 8.27
N TYR A 212 9.86 7.63 7.51
CA TYR A 212 10.23 6.28 7.96
C TYR A 212 11.71 5.92 7.73
N ASP A 213 12.55 6.86 7.29
CA ASP A 213 13.95 6.57 6.94
C ASP A 213 14.76 6.03 8.13
N HIS A 214 14.49 6.52 9.33
CA HIS A 214 15.13 6.10 10.56
C HIS A 214 14.81 4.66 11.01
N VAL A 215 13.79 4.03 10.44
CA VAL A 215 13.39 2.63 10.70
C VAL A 215 13.56 1.72 9.48
N ARG A 216 14.18 2.21 8.43
CA ARG A 216 14.28 1.52 7.13
C ARG A 216 14.92 0.13 7.23
N GLU A 217 15.93 -0.04 8.07
CA GLU A 217 16.61 -1.33 8.26
C GLU A 217 15.70 -2.41 8.87
N ASP A 218 14.66 -2.00 9.58
CA ASP A 218 13.65 -2.89 10.18
C ASP A 218 12.57 -3.30 9.18
N LEU A 219 12.46 -2.62 8.03
CA LEU A 219 11.40 -2.83 7.05
C LEU A 219 11.69 -4.04 6.14
N LYS A 220 11.77 -5.22 6.74
CA LYS A 220 12.00 -6.50 6.07
C LYS A 220 10.71 -7.30 5.99
N THR A 221 10.59 -8.14 4.97
CA THR A 221 9.41 -9.00 4.73
C THR A 221 9.73 -10.49 4.85
N SER A 222 11.01 -10.83 5.06
CA SER A 222 11.52 -12.19 5.20
C SER A 222 12.83 -12.19 6.00
#